data_8bf0daea92451b965715ac6b83718a79
#
_entry.id   8bf0daea92451b965715ac6b83718a79
#
_cell.length_a   1.000
_cell.length_b   1.000
_cell.length_c   1.000
_cell.angle_alpha   90.00
_cell.angle_beta   90.00
_cell.angle_gamma   90.00
#
_symmetry.space_group_name_H-M   'P 1'
#
loop_
_entity.id
_entity.type
_entity.pdbx_description
1 polymer ?
#
loop_
_entity_poly.entity_id
_entity_poly.type
_entity_poly.pdbx_seq_one_letter_code
_entity_poly.pdbx_strand_id
1 'polypeptide(L)'
;MRKPLPEFVAGEFYHVYNQGNNRDATFLDEKDYREFVLRLRHYLDEYLEVFSYCLMGNHYHLVVRVRDRQLVYEAALRDDMDGPKMSVHAIVCERLRRFVLSYVAYVNRRHARKGSLFSPKPQRKLVDEIDYLKHLVYYVNANPELHGFTDDFTSYPFSSWAELDCGYGAWIPVETVYEWYDGRAGLLRYVAEQRKGSDPSRGPTP
;
A
#
# COMPACT_ATOMS: atom_id res chain seq x y z
N MET A 1 14.24 -1.87 -22.49
CA MET A 1 14.22 -0.68 -21.59
C MET A 1 12.99 -0.80 -20.68
N ARG A 2 13.13 -0.61 -19.34
CA ARG A 2 11.97 -0.55 -18.45
C ARG A 2 11.18 0.74 -18.74
N LYS A 3 9.86 0.64 -18.87
CA LYS A 3 9.00 1.83 -19.00
C LYS A 3 9.22 2.75 -17.78
N PRO A 4 9.24 4.07 -17.98
CA PRO A 4 9.29 5.00 -16.85
C PRO A 4 8.05 4.79 -15.97
N LEU A 5 8.23 4.94 -14.64
CA LEU A 5 7.11 4.85 -13.71
C LEU A 5 6.19 6.06 -13.91
N PRO A 6 4.85 5.90 -13.84
CA PRO A 6 3.92 7.01 -13.96
C PRO A 6 4.18 8.07 -12.87
N GLU A 7 4.02 9.35 -13.17
CA GLU A 7 4.12 10.42 -12.17
C GLU A 7 2.94 10.36 -11.20
N PHE A 8 3.16 10.77 -9.95
CA PHE A 8 2.08 10.98 -9.00
C PHE A 8 1.34 12.27 -9.34
N VAL A 9 0.04 12.17 -9.55
CA VAL A 9 -0.86 13.29 -9.87
C VAL A 9 -1.90 13.39 -8.76
N ALA A 10 -2.22 14.61 -8.31
CA ALA A 10 -3.23 14.84 -7.29
C ALA A 10 -4.60 14.27 -7.71
N GLY A 11 -5.28 13.59 -6.82
CA GLY A 11 -6.56 12.94 -7.03
C GLY A 11 -6.49 11.54 -7.65
N GLU A 12 -5.37 11.15 -8.24
CA GLU A 12 -5.22 9.88 -8.94
C GLU A 12 -4.88 8.71 -8.00
N PHE A 13 -5.33 7.50 -8.37
CA PHE A 13 -5.07 6.27 -7.63
C PHE A 13 -3.84 5.54 -8.16
N TYR A 14 -3.13 4.90 -7.24
CA TYR A 14 -1.93 4.11 -7.55
C TYR A 14 -1.87 2.82 -6.76
N HIS A 15 -1.40 1.77 -7.43
CA HIS A 15 -0.86 0.60 -6.76
C HIS A 15 0.63 0.83 -6.50
N VAL A 16 1.01 0.99 -5.25
CA VAL A 16 2.41 1.17 -4.83
C VAL A 16 2.90 -0.09 -4.13
N TYR A 17 4.06 -0.60 -4.53
CA TYR A 17 4.61 -1.82 -3.94
C TYR A 17 6.14 -1.82 -3.95
N ASN A 18 6.74 -2.57 -3.06
CA ASN A 18 8.18 -2.79 -3.05
C ASN A 18 8.51 -4.16 -2.45
N GLN A 19 9.68 -4.67 -2.80
CA GLN A 19 10.16 -5.97 -2.35
C GLN A 19 11.55 -5.84 -1.73
N GLY A 20 11.84 -6.70 -0.77
CA GLY A 20 13.18 -6.86 -0.21
C GLY A 20 14.22 -7.18 -1.27
N ASN A 21 15.42 -6.66 -1.09
CA ASN A 21 16.56 -7.03 -1.93
C ASN A 21 16.75 -8.55 -1.89
N ASN A 22 17.04 -9.16 -3.03
CA ASN A 22 17.23 -10.60 -3.18
C ASN A 22 16.02 -11.44 -2.68
N ARG A 23 14.85 -10.83 -2.57
CA ARG A 23 13.65 -11.40 -1.93
C ARG A 23 13.83 -11.73 -0.44
N ASP A 24 14.81 -11.11 0.21
CA ASP A 24 15.04 -11.26 1.64
C ASP A 24 13.85 -10.72 2.46
N ALA A 25 13.65 -11.29 3.66
CA ALA A 25 12.61 -10.84 4.57
C ALA A 25 12.79 -9.36 4.94
N THR A 26 11.71 -8.61 4.85
CA THR A 26 11.63 -7.18 5.22
C THR A 26 10.90 -6.96 6.54
N PHE A 27 10.15 -7.97 6.99
CA PHE A 27 9.47 -8.03 8.27
C PHE A 27 9.92 -9.31 8.97
N LEU A 28 10.63 -9.20 10.08
CA LEU A 28 11.24 -10.32 10.78
C LEU A 28 10.39 -10.81 11.96
N ASP A 29 9.53 -9.95 12.48
CA ASP A 29 8.54 -10.28 13.50
C ASP A 29 7.36 -9.28 13.49
N GLU A 30 6.34 -9.52 14.32
CA GLU A 30 5.13 -8.67 14.40
C GLU A 30 5.42 -7.19 14.70
N LYS A 31 6.49 -6.89 15.45
CA LYS A 31 6.83 -5.50 15.77
C LYS A 31 7.26 -4.74 14.53
N ASP A 32 7.91 -5.42 13.58
CA ASP A 32 8.32 -4.81 12.32
C ASP A 32 7.10 -4.43 11.46
N TYR A 33 6.08 -5.30 11.40
CA TYR A 33 4.83 -4.99 10.70
C TYR A 33 4.12 -3.78 11.31
N ARG A 34 3.99 -3.75 12.63
CA ARG A 34 3.34 -2.64 13.35
C ARG A 34 4.09 -1.33 13.15
N GLU A 35 5.40 -1.37 13.26
CA GLU A 35 6.26 -0.19 13.08
C GLU A 35 6.23 0.32 11.63
N PHE A 36 6.11 -0.56 10.65
CA PHE A 36 5.93 -0.16 9.25
C PHE A 36 4.66 0.65 9.08
N VAL A 37 3.52 0.18 9.59
CA VAL A 37 2.23 0.89 9.51
C VAL A 37 2.28 2.23 10.25
N LEU A 38 2.88 2.29 11.44
CA LEU A 38 3.04 3.54 12.19
C LEU A 38 3.85 4.57 11.39
N ARG A 39 4.96 4.15 10.77
CA ARG A 39 5.78 5.04 9.93
C ARG A 39 5.08 5.39 8.63
N LEU A 40 4.38 4.45 8.00
CA LEU A 40 3.60 4.69 6.81
C LEU A 40 2.61 5.83 7.05
N ARG A 41 1.84 5.77 8.14
CA ARG A 41 0.92 6.83 8.56
C ARG A 41 1.66 8.14 8.84
N HIS A 42 2.69 8.12 9.68
CA HIS A 42 3.46 9.31 10.07
C HIS A 42 4.04 10.07 8.87
N TYR A 43 4.56 9.36 7.87
CA TYR A 43 5.23 10.00 6.74
C TYR A 43 4.32 10.33 5.57
N LEU A 44 3.23 9.59 5.39
CA LEU A 44 2.46 9.63 4.14
C LEU A 44 1.00 10.06 4.30
N ASP A 45 0.42 10.05 5.50
CA ASP A 45 -1.02 10.27 5.67
C ASP A 45 -1.50 11.65 5.19
N GLU A 46 -0.67 12.68 5.29
CA GLU A 46 -0.98 14.02 4.78
C GLU A 46 -0.80 14.17 3.26
N TYR A 47 -0.22 13.17 2.59
CA TYR A 47 0.10 13.17 1.16
C TYR A 47 -0.68 12.15 0.36
N LEU A 48 -0.95 11.00 0.97
CA LEU A 48 -1.63 9.87 0.37
C LEU A 48 -2.76 9.38 1.28
N GLU A 49 -3.91 9.09 0.71
CA GLU A 49 -4.94 8.29 1.37
C GLU A 49 -4.71 6.82 1.04
N VAL A 50 -4.70 5.98 2.04
CA VAL A 50 -4.53 4.53 1.87
C VAL A 50 -5.88 3.86 1.93
N PHE A 51 -6.25 3.14 0.87
CA PHE A 51 -7.54 2.43 0.73
C PHE A 51 -7.41 0.93 0.97
N SER A 52 -6.22 0.39 0.76
CA SER A 52 -5.92 -1.01 1.08
C SER A 52 -4.42 -1.19 1.23
N TYR A 53 -4.03 -2.12 2.09
CA TYR A 53 -2.64 -2.55 2.21
C TYR A 53 -2.53 -4.02 2.56
N CYS A 54 -1.40 -4.60 2.20
CA CYS A 54 -0.96 -5.91 2.67
C CYS A 54 0.55 -5.93 2.82
N LEU A 55 1.02 -6.41 3.97
CA LEU A 55 2.43 -6.55 4.29
C LEU A 55 2.76 -8.04 4.37
N MET A 56 3.59 -8.52 3.45
CA MET A 56 4.02 -9.91 3.42
C MET A 56 5.51 -10.02 3.76
N GLY A 57 5.97 -11.13 4.28
CA GLY A 57 7.30 -11.32 4.85
C GLY A 57 8.45 -10.60 4.15
N ASN A 58 8.41 -10.46 2.82
CA ASN A 58 9.48 -9.84 2.04
C ASN A 58 9.02 -8.72 1.08
N HIS A 59 7.76 -8.31 1.11
CA HIS A 59 7.25 -7.24 0.25
C HIS A 59 5.95 -6.64 0.81
N TYR A 60 5.55 -5.50 0.26
CA TYR A 60 4.28 -4.85 0.60
C TYR A 60 3.57 -4.33 -0.64
N HIS A 61 2.25 -4.23 -0.53
CA HIS A 61 1.35 -3.62 -1.51
C HIS A 61 0.47 -2.59 -0.82
N LEU A 62 0.25 -1.46 -1.50
CA LEU A 62 -0.62 -0.36 -1.06
C LEU A 62 -1.51 0.06 -2.21
N VAL A 63 -2.78 0.29 -1.95
CA VAL A 63 -3.69 1.03 -2.83
C VAL A 63 -3.84 2.42 -2.24
N VAL A 64 -3.40 3.44 -2.98
CA VAL A 64 -3.36 4.81 -2.47
C VAL A 64 -3.96 5.79 -3.47
N ARG A 65 -4.52 6.90 -2.97
CA ARG A 65 -4.85 8.08 -3.74
C ARG A 65 -3.96 9.24 -3.32
N VAL A 66 -3.41 9.98 -4.26
CA VAL A 66 -2.70 11.23 -3.95
C VAL A 66 -3.72 12.27 -3.51
N ARG A 67 -3.51 12.90 -2.36
CA ARG A 67 -4.40 13.97 -1.87
C ARG A 67 -4.42 15.16 -2.82
N ASP A 68 -5.41 16.01 -2.64
CA ASP A 68 -5.54 17.23 -3.43
C ASP A 68 -4.26 18.06 -3.38
N ARG A 69 -3.95 18.69 -4.53
CA ARG A 69 -2.72 19.47 -4.73
C ARG A 69 -2.47 20.47 -3.61
N GLN A 70 -3.52 21.19 -3.18
CA GLN A 70 -3.38 22.20 -2.14
C GLN A 70 -2.99 21.56 -0.80
N LEU A 71 -3.63 20.46 -0.41
CA LEU A 71 -3.30 19.74 0.81
C LEU A 71 -1.85 19.23 0.79
N VAL A 72 -1.41 18.70 -0.36
CA VAL A 72 -0.02 18.23 -0.55
C VAL A 72 0.97 19.40 -0.39
N TYR A 73 0.69 20.58 -0.91
CA TYR A 73 1.56 21.76 -0.79
C TYR A 73 1.60 22.30 0.64
N GLU A 74 0.46 22.36 1.31
CA GLU A 74 0.37 22.80 2.71
C GLU A 74 1.14 21.84 3.65
N ALA A 75 0.98 20.54 3.43
CA ALA A 75 1.75 19.51 4.16
C ALA A 75 3.25 19.65 3.89
N ALA A 76 3.64 19.84 2.63
CA ALA A 76 5.05 20.01 2.26
C ALA A 76 5.69 21.23 2.95
N LEU A 77 4.98 22.36 3.05
CA LEU A 77 5.47 23.53 3.76
C LEU A 77 5.65 23.26 5.27
N ARG A 78 4.74 22.51 5.90
CA ARG A 78 4.91 22.10 7.31
C ARG A 78 6.11 21.18 7.53
N ASP A 79 6.51 20.44 6.51
CA ASP A 79 7.63 19.51 6.53
C ASP A 79 8.96 20.11 6.00
N ASP A 80 9.07 21.45 6.00
CA ASP A 80 10.24 22.20 5.51
C ASP A 80 10.64 21.85 4.08
N MET A 81 9.66 21.60 3.21
CA MET A 81 9.86 21.41 1.79
C MET A 81 9.38 22.64 1.01
N ASP A 82 9.94 22.85 -0.18
CA ASP A 82 9.66 24.06 -0.99
C ASP A 82 8.24 24.08 -1.61
N GLY A 83 7.29 23.31 -1.07
CA GLY A 83 5.86 23.33 -1.40
C GLY A 83 5.57 23.60 -2.88
N PRO A 84 4.96 24.75 -3.22
CA PRO A 84 4.54 25.08 -4.59
C PRO A 84 5.67 25.16 -5.64
N LYS A 85 6.94 25.26 -5.21
CA LYS A 85 8.08 25.24 -6.15
C LYS A 85 8.44 23.82 -6.60
N MET A 86 7.89 22.82 -5.94
CA MET A 86 8.05 21.42 -6.31
C MET A 86 6.79 20.90 -7.02
N SER A 87 6.93 19.90 -7.89
CA SER A 87 5.76 19.17 -8.40
C SER A 87 5.20 18.25 -7.30
N VAL A 88 3.88 17.97 -7.34
CA VAL A 88 3.25 16.96 -6.48
C VAL A 88 4.01 15.64 -6.53
N HIS A 89 4.42 15.24 -7.74
CA HIS A 89 5.23 14.04 -7.92
C HIS A 89 6.55 14.07 -7.12
N ALA A 90 7.29 15.17 -7.19
CA ALA A 90 8.56 15.30 -6.46
C ALA A 90 8.37 15.24 -4.94
N ILE A 91 7.31 15.91 -4.43
CA ILE A 91 6.95 15.90 -3.01
C ILE A 91 6.62 14.49 -2.55
N VAL A 92 5.69 13.80 -3.24
CA VAL A 92 5.28 12.43 -2.88
C VAL A 92 6.45 11.45 -2.95
N CYS A 93 7.31 11.57 -3.98
CA CYS A 93 8.52 10.74 -4.08
C CYS A 93 9.47 10.96 -2.91
N GLU A 94 9.69 12.22 -2.49
CA GLU A 94 10.54 12.54 -1.34
C GLU A 94 9.96 12.00 -0.03
N ARG A 95 8.63 12.07 0.16
CA ARG A 95 7.97 11.52 1.34
C ARG A 95 8.06 10.00 1.40
N LEU A 96 7.85 9.32 0.27
CA LEU A 96 8.06 7.87 0.14
C LEU A 96 9.51 7.49 0.43
N ARG A 97 10.48 8.28 -0.05
CA ARG A 97 11.90 8.06 0.25
C ARG A 97 12.20 8.17 1.74
N ARG A 98 11.72 9.24 2.41
CA ARG A 98 11.88 9.44 3.86
C ARG A 98 11.24 8.31 4.65
N PHE A 99 10.04 7.89 4.29
CA PHE A 99 9.36 6.75 4.88
C PHE A 99 10.22 5.48 4.81
N VAL A 100 10.65 5.09 3.59
CA VAL A 100 11.46 3.89 3.37
C VAL A 100 12.77 3.95 4.16
N LEU A 101 13.50 5.07 4.12
CA LEU A 101 14.75 5.24 4.87
C LEU A 101 14.55 5.14 6.38
N SER A 102 13.47 5.72 6.89
CA SER A 102 13.12 5.65 8.32
C SER A 102 12.87 4.22 8.76
N TYR A 103 12.10 3.43 7.97
CA TYR A 103 11.85 2.03 8.28
C TYR A 103 13.13 1.18 8.16
N VAL A 104 13.93 1.37 7.13
CA VAL A 104 15.23 0.68 6.97
C VAL A 104 16.16 0.97 8.15
N ALA A 105 16.24 2.22 8.60
CA ALA A 105 17.04 2.60 9.76
C ALA A 105 16.56 1.90 11.05
N TYR A 106 15.24 1.79 11.24
CA TYR A 106 14.65 1.07 12.35
C TYR A 106 15.02 -0.41 12.32
N VAL A 107 14.77 -1.12 11.20
CA VAL A 107 15.05 -2.54 11.07
C VAL A 107 16.54 -2.82 11.24
N ASN A 108 17.41 -2.02 10.60
CA ASN A 108 18.86 -2.19 10.71
C ASN A 108 19.34 -2.03 12.16
N ARG A 109 18.83 -1.04 12.90
CA ARG A 109 19.18 -0.84 14.32
C ARG A 109 18.67 -2.00 15.16
N ARG A 110 17.41 -2.39 14.97
CA ARG A 110 16.76 -3.41 15.79
C ARG A 110 17.36 -4.79 15.63
N HIS A 111 17.74 -5.15 14.41
CA HIS A 111 18.22 -6.48 14.04
C HIS A 111 19.74 -6.53 13.76
N ALA A 112 20.49 -5.51 14.18
CA ALA A 112 21.94 -5.40 13.99
C ALA A 112 22.38 -5.59 12.53
N ARG A 113 21.54 -5.14 11.56
CA ARG A 113 21.79 -5.24 10.11
C ARG A 113 22.46 -3.97 9.58
N LYS A 114 23.02 -4.08 8.38
CA LYS A 114 23.60 -2.94 7.62
C LYS A 114 23.11 -3.01 6.17
N GLY A 115 23.06 -1.85 5.52
CA GLY A 115 22.73 -1.73 4.10
C GLY A 115 21.24 -1.57 3.82
N SER A 116 20.91 -1.66 2.53
CA SER A 116 19.52 -1.51 2.06
C SER A 116 18.68 -2.75 2.40
N LEU A 117 17.39 -2.51 2.66
CA LEU A 117 16.42 -3.56 2.93
C LEU A 117 15.56 -3.85 1.70
N PHE A 118 15.12 -2.80 1.02
CA PHE A 118 14.24 -2.88 -0.14
C PHE A 118 14.99 -2.65 -1.45
N SER A 119 14.38 -3.09 -2.55
CA SER A 119 14.75 -2.68 -3.90
C SER A 119 14.82 -1.14 -4.00
N PRO A 120 15.71 -0.57 -4.84
CA PRO A 120 16.09 0.83 -4.75
C PRO A 120 14.95 1.84 -4.83
N LYS A 121 13.86 1.48 -5.50
CA LYS A 121 12.70 2.38 -5.64
C LYS A 121 11.40 1.58 -5.52
N PRO A 122 10.42 2.05 -4.72
CA PRO A 122 9.07 1.53 -4.79
C PRO A 122 8.55 1.60 -6.24
N GLN A 123 7.90 0.53 -6.67
CA GLN A 123 7.21 0.47 -7.95
C GLN A 123 5.82 1.06 -7.80
N ARG A 124 5.24 1.55 -8.91
CA ARG A 124 3.86 2.01 -8.93
C ARG A 124 3.22 1.84 -10.29
N LYS A 125 1.92 1.64 -10.28
CA LYS A 125 1.05 1.61 -11.47
C LYS A 125 -0.08 2.60 -11.23
N LEU A 126 -0.44 3.40 -12.23
CA LEU A 126 -1.64 4.21 -12.21
C LEU A 126 -2.86 3.29 -12.28
N VAL A 127 -3.92 3.63 -11.55
CA VAL A 127 -5.20 2.93 -11.52
C VAL A 127 -6.26 3.93 -11.95
N ASP A 128 -6.68 3.84 -13.20
CA ASP A 128 -7.55 4.80 -13.89
C ASP A 128 -8.97 4.26 -14.14
N GLU A 129 -9.21 2.97 -13.85
CA GLU A 129 -10.50 2.32 -14.02
C GLU A 129 -11.05 1.80 -12.68
N ILE A 130 -12.34 2.09 -12.42
CA ILE A 130 -13.00 1.72 -11.16
C ILE A 130 -13.07 0.19 -10.96
N ASP A 131 -13.31 -0.57 -12.00
CA ASP A 131 -13.38 -2.03 -11.91
C ASP A 131 -12.00 -2.63 -11.61
N TYR A 132 -10.93 -2.05 -12.17
CA TYR A 132 -9.58 -2.43 -11.81
C TYR A 132 -9.23 -2.02 -10.36
N LEU A 133 -9.69 -0.85 -9.89
CA LEU A 133 -9.53 -0.41 -8.50
C LEU A 133 -10.21 -1.37 -7.52
N LYS A 134 -11.46 -1.78 -7.80
CA LYS A 134 -12.17 -2.80 -7.03
C LYS A 134 -11.39 -4.11 -6.98
N HIS A 135 -10.99 -4.61 -8.14
CA HIS A 135 -10.19 -5.84 -8.21
C HIS A 135 -8.88 -5.71 -7.42
N LEU A 136 -8.22 -4.56 -7.48
CA LEU A 136 -6.95 -4.31 -6.80
C LEU A 136 -7.11 -4.30 -5.26
N VAL A 137 -8.21 -3.75 -4.72
CA VAL A 137 -8.50 -3.82 -3.28
C VAL A 137 -8.63 -5.27 -2.83
N TYR A 138 -9.37 -6.09 -3.58
CA TYR A 138 -9.45 -7.53 -3.33
C TYR A 138 -8.06 -8.18 -3.43
N TYR A 139 -7.37 -8.01 -4.56
CA TYR A 139 -6.08 -8.61 -4.85
C TYR A 139 -5.05 -8.31 -3.76
N VAL A 140 -4.95 -7.04 -3.32
CA VAL A 140 -3.99 -6.64 -2.28
C VAL A 140 -4.26 -7.36 -0.96
N ASN A 141 -5.51 -7.49 -0.53
CA ASN A 141 -5.85 -8.21 0.69
C ASN A 141 -5.70 -9.74 0.54
N ALA A 142 -6.00 -10.28 -0.65
CA ALA A 142 -5.91 -11.71 -0.93
C ALA A 142 -4.47 -12.21 -1.20
N ASN A 143 -3.49 -11.31 -1.34
CA ASN A 143 -2.09 -11.68 -1.62
C ASN A 143 -1.53 -12.77 -0.70
N PRO A 144 -1.75 -12.77 0.63
CA PRO A 144 -1.23 -13.82 1.50
C PRO A 144 -1.75 -15.21 1.15
N GLU A 145 -3.01 -15.33 0.75
CA GLU A 145 -3.61 -16.60 0.30
C GLU A 145 -3.08 -16.98 -1.08
N LEU A 146 -3.04 -16.03 -2.03
CA LEU A 146 -2.55 -16.25 -3.39
C LEU A 146 -1.07 -16.67 -3.44
N HIS A 147 -0.29 -16.29 -2.45
CA HIS A 147 1.14 -16.63 -2.33
C HIS A 147 1.45 -17.72 -1.29
N GLY A 148 0.44 -18.38 -0.74
CA GLY A 148 0.59 -19.51 0.17
C GLY A 148 1.13 -19.16 1.56
N PHE A 149 0.97 -17.90 2.01
CA PHE A 149 1.29 -17.50 3.39
C PHE A 149 0.20 -17.90 4.38
N THR A 150 -1.02 -18.09 3.91
CA THR A 150 -2.19 -18.53 4.67
C THR A 150 -3.17 -19.23 3.74
N ASP A 151 -4.02 -20.08 4.28
CA ASP A 151 -5.11 -20.72 3.55
C ASP A 151 -6.36 -19.81 3.47
N ASP A 152 -6.41 -18.76 4.29
CA ASP A 152 -7.50 -17.79 4.34
C ASP A 152 -6.96 -16.38 4.65
N PHE A 153 -7.00 -15.50 3.65
CA PHE A 153 -6.52 -14.12 3.79
C PHE A 153 -7.35 -13.31 4.79
N THR A 154 -8.61 -13.69 5.02
CA THR A 154 -9.49 -12.96 5.95
C THR A 154 -9.00 -13.01 7.40
N SER A 155 -8.20 -13.99 7.73
CA SER A 155 -7.53 -14.15 9.03
C SER A 155 -6.12 -13.55 9.08
N TYR A 156 -5.60 -13.03 7.96
CA TYR A 156 -4.23 -12.53 7.91
C TYR A 156 -4.11 -11.16 8.61
N PRO A 157 -3.30 -11.04 9.69
CA PRO A 157 -3.34 -9.87 10.58
C PRO A 157 -2.62 -8.63 10.03
N PHE A 158 -1.84 -8.76 8.96
CA PHE A 158 -1.01 -7.67 8.43
C PHE A 158 -1.53 -7.11 7.10
N SER A 159 -2.86 -7.09 6.97
CA SER A 159 -3.57 -6.47 5.86
C SER A 159 -4.67 -5.53 6.36
N SER A 160 -5.22 -4.73 5.46
CA SER A 160 -6.37 -3.86 5.72
C SER A 160 -7.70 -4.60 5.81
N TRP A 161 -7.73 -5.93 5.59
CA TRP A 161 -8.98 -6.68 5.51
C TRP A 161 -9.83 -6.58 6.77
N ALA A 162 -9.21 -6.67 7.95
CA ALA A 162 -9.94 -6.60 9.22
C ALA A 162 -10.75 -5.29 9.37
N GLU A 163 -10.19 -4.15 8.94
CA GLU A 163 -10.88 -2.86 8.93
C GLU A 163 -12.04 -2.87 7.90
N LEU A 164 -11.80 -3.38 6.71
CA LEU A 164 -12.80 -3.48 5.64
C LEU A 164 -13.92 -4.47 5.98
N ASP A 165 -13.63 -5.55 6.69
CA ASP A 165 -14.64 -6.53 7.08
C ASP A 165 -15.48 -6.06 8.26
N CYS A 166 -14.89 -5.47 9.30
CA CYS A 166 -15.65 -5.01 10.47
C CYS A 166 -16.45 -3.73 10.21
N GLY A 167 -16.19 -3.00 9.13
CA GLY A 167 -16.87 -1.75 8.79
C GLY A 167 -16.39 -0.54 9.60
N TYR A 168 -15.29 -0.69 10.33
CA TYR A 168 -14.68 0.39 11.11
C TYR A 168 -13.20 0.46 10.83
N GLY A 169 -12.79 1.52 10.17
CA GLY A 169 -11.38 1.79 9.88
C GLY A 169 -10.84 2.88 10.80
N ALA A 170 -9.79 2.56 11.55
CA ALA A 170 -9.04 3.59 12.27
C ALA A 170 -8.19 4.44 11.32
N TRP A 171 -7.97 3.96 10.11
CA TRP A 171 -7.11 4.58 9.11
C TRP A 171 -7.64 4.46 7.69
N ILE A 172 -8.14 3.29 7.28
CA ILE A 172 -8.71 3.08 5.95
C ILE A 172 -10.05 3.83 5.85
N PRO A 173 -10.32 4.62 4.78
CA PRO A 173 -11.61 5.27 4.55
C PRO A 173 -12.64 4.24 4.08
N VAL A 174 -13.11 3.41 5.01
CA VAL A 174 -13.93 2.22 4.75
C VAL A 174 -15.22 2.58 4.02
N GLU A 175 -15.87 3.69 4.38
CA GLU A 175 -17.13 4.13 3.73
C GLU A 175 -16.89 4.42 2.24
N THR A 176 -15.80 5.11 1.91
CA THR A 176 -15.45 5.37 0.50
C THR A 176 -15.18 4.07 -0.27
N VAL A 177 -14.53 3.09 0.37
CA VAL A 177 -14.34 1.77 -0.26
C VAL A 177 -15.69 1.09 -0.49
N TYR A 178 -16.59 1.15 0.48
CA TYR A 178 -17.92 0.55 0.35
C TYR A 178 -18.76 1.16 -0.77
N GLU A 179 -18.66 2.48 -1.00
CA GLU A 179 -19.32 3.15 -2.13
C GLU A 179 -18.99 2.49 -3.47
N TRP A 180 -17.77 2.01 -3.65
CA TRP A 180 -17.36 1.34 -4.89
C TRP A 180 -18.04 -0.01 -5.12
N TYR A 181 -18.55 -0.66 -4.07
CA TYR A 181 -19.16 -1.99 -4.11
C TYR A 181 -20.66 -1.99 -3.78
N ASP A 182 -21.33 -0.84 -3.75
CA ASP A 182 -22.71 -0.72 -3.30
C ASP A 182 -22.92 -1.19 -1.84
N GLY A 183 -21.99 -0.81 -0.96
CA GLY A 183 -22.00 -1.09 0.46
C GLY A 183 -21.15 -2.31 0.86
N ARG A 184 -21.01 -2.52 2.18
CA ARG A 184 -20.26 -3.65 2.76
C ARG A 184 -20.72 -5.01 2.20
N ALA A 185 -22.04 -5.23 2.09
CA ALA A 185 -22.57 -6.48 1.55
C ALA A 185 -22.16 -6.73 0.10
N GLY A 186 -22.01 -5.65 -0.69
CA GLY A 186 -21.49 -5.73 -2.05
C GLY A 186 -20.01 -6.10 -2.10
N LEU A 187 -19.18 -5.52 -1.23
CA LEU A 187 -17.79 -5.91 -1.09
C LEU A 187 -17.64 -7.41 -0.76
N LEU A 188 -18.42 -7.90 0.24
CA LEU A 188 -18.35 -9.31 0.63
C LEU A 188 -18.80 -10.26 -0.49
N ARG A 189 -19.85 -9.88 -1.24
CA ARG A 189 -20.28 -10.65 -2.43
C ARG A 189 -19.17 -10.69 -3.49
N TYR A 190 -18.58 -9.53 -3.79
CA TYR A 190 -17.49 -9.44 -4.77
C TYR A 190 -16.32 -10.36 -4.38
N VAL A 191 -15.88 -10.32 -3.11
CA VAL A 191 -14.82 -11.20 -2.61
C VAL A 191 -15.18 -12.68 -2.76
N ALA A 192 -16.42 -13.06 -2.41
CA ALA A 192 -16.88 -14.44 -2.53
C ALA A 192 -16.92 -14.92 -4.01
N GLU A 193 -17.24 -14.03 -4.94
CA GLU A 193 -17.21 -14.32 -6.38
C GLU A 193 -15.79 -14.49 -6.91
N GLN A 194 -14.87 -13.59 -6.52
CA GLN A 194 -13.47 -13.70 -6.90
C GLN A 194 -12.82 -14.99 -6.40
N ARG A 195 -13.12 -15.41 -5.18
CA ARG A 195 -12.63 -16.68 -4.61
C ARG A 195 -13.13 -17.91 -5.39
N LYS A 196 -14.37 -17.90 -5.87
CA LYS A 196 -14.93 -18.99 -6.70
C LYS A 196 -14.31 -19.05 -8.09
N GLY A 197 -13.93 -17.90 -8.65
CA GLY A 197 -13.29 -17.78 -9.96
C GLY A 197 -11.78 -18.01 -9.95
N SER A 198 -11.16 -18.03 -8.79
CA SER A 198 -9.72 -18.26 -8.61
C SER A 198 -9.44 -19.76 -8.71
N ASP A 199 -9.18 -20.25 -9.92
CA ASP A 199 -8.58 -21.56 -10.13
C ASP A 199 -7.12 -21.47 -9.60
N PRO A 200 -6.73 -22.29 -8.60
CA PRO A 200 -5.36 -22.31 -8.06
C PRO A 200 -4.29 -22.61 -9.12
N SER A 201 -4.70 -23.13 -10.29
CA SER A 201 -3.80 -23.40 -11.42
C SER A 201 -3.48 -22.18 -12.28
N ARG A 202 -4.21 -21.07 -12.15
CA ARG A 202 -3.95 -19.81 -12.84
C ARG A 202 -3.13 -18.91 -11.90
N GLY A 203 -1.82 -19.06 -11.98
CA GLY A 203 -0.90 -18.16 -11.30
C GLY A 203 -1.20 -16.68 -11.62
N PRO A 204 -0.78 -15.74 -10.75
CA PRO A 204 -1.07 -14.33 -10.89
C PRO A 204 -0.61 -13.84 -12.27
N THR A 205 -1.54 -13.29 -13.05
CA THR A 205 -1.20 -12.57 -14.28
C THR A 205 -0.42 -11.32 -13.87
N PRO A 206 0.78 -11.08 -14.43
CA PRO A 206 1.70 -10.03 -14.03
C PRO A 206 1.17 -8.62 -14.28
#